data_bdc10d22263fb38a7810a0766382f383
#
_entry.id   bdc10d22263fb38a7810a0766382f383
#
_cell.length_a   1.000
_cell.length_b   1.000
_cell.length_c   1.000
_cell.angle_alpha   90.00
_cell.angle_beta   90.00
_cell.angle_gamma   90.00
#
_symmetry.space_group_name_H-M   'P 1'
#
loop_
_entity.id
_entity.type
_entity.pdbx_description
1 polymer ?
#
loop_
_entity_poly.entity_id
_entity_poly.type
_entity_poly.pdbx_seq_one_letter_code
_entity_poly.pdbx_strand_id
1 'polypeptide(L)'
;MRPAIVVTSFGVSASEAREKSLVPIVREIAAGFPEFTVVEAYTSAFIRRRLQEAGIDMASLAERLEELCRAGVREVYVQPTHLTPGEEYENKILKEAEAFSSRFDVLKVGEPVFFRADGTENDDIAHGLAAIFSSLAAQEGEEMVLLGHGSPHRHNPVYALLQQRADEEGLPVHIGVLEEADVPNFAMVLDRLEKSGEKRVLLAPLLLAGGRHVTHDLAGDEPASWKSRLQKAGFSVRLDKRTLGERAAFRRIYMEKVHRLIGG
;
A
#
# COMPACT_ATOMS: atom_id res chain seq x y z
N MET A 1 -15.75 -27.57 -5.53
CA MET A 1 -15.90 -26.13 -5.82
C MET A 1 -14.53 -25.56 -6.13
N ARG A 2 -14.41 -24.43 -6.89
CA ARG A 2 -13.09 -23.82 -7.12
C ARG A 2 -12.52 -23.26 -5.83
N PRO A 3 -11.20 -23.33 -5.58
CA PRO A 3 -10.56 -22.62 -4.50
C PRO A 3 -10.75 -21.10 -4.66
N ALA A 4 -10.57 -20.34 -3.59
CA ALA A 4 -10.79 -18.90 -3.62
C ALA A 4 -9.55 -18.12 -3.20
N ILE A 5 -9.37 -16.94 -3.81
CA ILE A 5 -8.44 -15.89 -3.36
C ILE A 5 -9.28 -14.72 -2.88
N VAL A 6 -9.08 -14.33 -1.62
CA VAL A 6 -9.68 -13.12 -1.04
C VAL A 6 -8.63 -12.01 -1.06
N VAL A 7 -8.81 -11.01 -1.93
CA VAL A 7 -7.97 -9.82 -1.94
C VAL A 7 -8.52 -8.86 -0.89
N THR A 8 -7.79 -8.69 0.21
CA THR A 8 -8.27 -7.87 1.33
C THR A 8 -7.50 -6.56 1.42
N SER A 9 -8.24 -5.45 1.46
CA SER A 9 -7.72 -4.08 1.49
C SER A 9 -8.29 -3.31 2.69
N PHE A 10 -7.59 -2.25 3.13
CA PHE A 10 -8.21 -1.28 4.03
C PHE A 10 -9.47 -0.68 3.39
N GLY A 11 -9.38 -0.42 2.09
CA GLY A 11 -10.45 0.13 1.29
C GLY A 11 -10.29 1.63 1.04
N VAL A 12 -11.07 2.13 0.09
CA VAL A 12 -11.21 3.55 -0.24
C VAL A 12 -12.64 3.81 -0.67
N SER A 13 -13.24 4.90 -0.18
CA SER A 13 -14.65 5.22 -0.48
C SER A 13 -14.82 6.04 -1.76
N ALA A 14 -13.78 6.76 -2.22
CA ALA A 14 -13.82 7.51 -3.47
C ALA A 14 -13.80 6.55 -4.66
N SER A 15 -14.86 6.56 -5.48
CA SER A 15 -15.03 5.63 -6.62
C SER A 15 -13.86 5.68 -7.59
N GLU A 16 -13.43 6.87 -7.98
CA GLU A 16 -12.31 7.05 -8.91
C GLU A 16 -11.00 6.46 -8.36
N ALA A 17 -10.71 6.69 -7.08
CA ALA A 17 -9.52 6.15 -6.43
C ALA A 17 -9.57 4.61 -6.35
N ARG A 18 -10.76 4.04 -6.08
CA ARG A 18 -10.98 2.60 -6.07
C ARG A 18 -10.70 1.99 -7.45
N GLU A 19 -11.32 2.57 -8.49
CA GLU A 19 -11.19 2.08 -9.88
C GLU A 19 -9.75 2.18 -10.41
N LYS A 20 -9.00 3.20 -9.99
CA LYS A 20 -7.60 3.38 -10.43
C LYS A 20 -6.60 2.55 -9.65
N SER A 21 -6.83 2.31 -8.36
CA SER A 21 -5.81 1.75 -7.47
C SER A 21 -6.09 0.30 -7.03
N LEU A 22 -7.32 -0.03 -6.61
CA LEU A 22 -7.62 -1.35 -6.04
C LEU A 22 -8.17 -2.32 -7.07
N VAL A 23 -9.10 -1.88 -7.90
CA VAL A 23 -9.71 -2.72 -8.94
C VAL A 23 -8.69 -3.32 -9.90
N PRO A 24 -7.64 -2.62 -10.37
CA PRO A 24 -6.62 -3.23 -11.22
C PRO A 24 -5.87 -4.38 -10.55
N ILE A 25 -5.59 -4.31 -9.25
CA ILE A 25 -4.94 -5.40 -8.49
C ILE A 25 -5.81 -6.65 -8.53
N VAL A 26 -7.10 -6.51 -8.21
CA VAL A 26 -8.05 -7.63 -8.19
C VAL A 26 -8.21 -8.24 -9.59
N ARG A 27 -8.33 -7.40 -10.62
CA ARG A 27 -8.43 -7.85 -12.03
C ARG A 27 -7.19 -8.60 -12.50
N GLU A 28 -6.00 -8.11 -12.17
CA GLU A 28 -4.74 -8.76 -12.54
C GLU A 28 -4.60 -10.11 -11.83
N ILE A 29 -4.94 -10.20 -10.53
CA ILE A 29 -4.97 -11.48 -9.80
C ILE A 29 -6.00 -12.43 -10.43
N ALA A 30 -7.22 -11.97 -10.72
CA ALA A 30 -8.23 -12.82 -11.34
C ALA A 30 -7.83 -13.32 -12.74
N ALA A 31 -7.13 -12.51 -13.51
CA ALA A 31 -6.62 -12.91 -14.83
C ALA A 31 -5.43 -13.89 -14.73
N GLY A 32 -4.57 -13.74 -13.72
CA GLY A 32 -3.41 -14.60 -13.50
C GLY A 32 -3.72 -15.96 -12.87
N PHE A 33 -4.88 -16.07 -12.19
CA PHE A 33 -5.31 -17.28 -11.47
C PHE A 33 -6.75 -17.68 -11.88
N PRO A 34 -6.99 -18.03 -13.14
CA PRO A 34 -8.34 -18.28 -13.66
C PRO A 34 -9.03 -19.51 -13.05
N GLU A 35 -8.27 -20.42 -12.41
CA GLU A 35 -8.78 -21.58 -11.68
C GLU A 35 -9.35 -21.24 -10.31
N PHE A 36 -9.07 -20.04 -9.78
CA PHE A 36 -9.59 -19.54 -8.50
C PHE A 36 -10.82 -18.65 -8.69
N THR A 37 -11.68 -18.63 -7.68
CA THR A 37 -12.67 -17.57 -7.50
C THR A 37 -12.01 -16.41 -6.77
N VAL A 38 -11.88 -15.24 -7.40
CA VAL A 38 -11.26 -14.07 -6.78
C VAL A 38 -12.35 -13.11 -6.30
N VAL A 39 -12.29 -12.76 -5.01
CA VAL A 39 -13.25 -11.87 -4.34
C VAL A 39 -12.54 -10.80 -3.51
N GLU A 40 -13.22 -9.68 -3.28
CA GLU A 40 -12.70 -8.57 -2.46
C GLU A 40 -13.29 -8.59 -1.05
N ALA A 41 -12.49 -8.10 -0.09
CA ALA A 41 -12.94 -7.77 1.25
C ALA A 41 -12.25 -6.47 1.74
N TYR A 42 -12.97 -5.66 2.55
CA TYR A 42 -12.38 -4.45 3.12
C TYR A 42 -12.37 -4.53 4.66
N THR A 43 -11.23 -4.18 5.26
CA THR A 43 -11.06 -4.23 6.72
C THR A 43 -11.70 -3.04 7.42
N SER A 44 -11.72 -1.84 6.79
CA SER A 44 -12.27 -0.63 7.39
C SER A 44 -13.80 -0.62 7.39
N ALA A 45 -14.39 -0.75 8.58
CA ALA A 45 -15.85 -0.64 8.76
C ALA A 45 -16.38 0.75 8.35
N PHE A 46 -15.59 1.81 8.56
CA PHE A 46 -15.95 3.16 8.13
C PHE A 46 -16.07 3.26 6.60
N ILE A 47 -15.10 2.71 5.87
CA ILE A 47 -15.11 2.73 4.41
C ILE A 47 -16.26 1.87 3.88
N ARG A 48 -16.49 0.66 4.44
CA ARG A 48 -17.60 -0.21 4.03
C ARG A 48 -18.94 0.49 4.19
N ARG A 49 -19.18 1.18 5.33
CA ARG A 49 -20.39 1.95 5.55
C ARG A 49 -20.57 3.07 4.51
N ARG A 50 -19.50 3.80 4.18
CA ARG A 50 -19.53 4.85 3.15
C ARG A 50 -19.87 4.29 1.77
N LEU A 51 -19.35 3.12 1.42
CA LEU A 51 -19.66 2.44 0.18
C LEU A 51 -21.13 1.98 0.16
N GLN A 52 -21.64 1.45 1.27
CA GLN A 52 -23.03 1.04 1.40
C GLN A 52 -23.99 2.24 1.23
N GLU A 53 -23.67 3.39 1.79
CA GLU A 53 -24.40 4.66 1.58
C GLU A 53 -24.43 5.06 0.10
N ALA A 54 -23.42 4.69 -0.68
CA ALA A 54 -23.32 4.88 -2.13
C ALA A 54 -23.90 3.72 -2.97
N GLY A 55 -24.56 2.74 -2.33
CA GLY A 55 -25.18 1.59 -3.00
C GLY A 55 -24.19 0.48 -3.39
N ILE A 56 -22.95 0.51 -2.86
CA ILE A 56 -21.94 -0.51 -3.11
C ILE A 56 -21.81 -1.39 -1.87
N ASP A 57 -22.19 -2.65 -1.99
CA ASP A 57 -22.05 -3.63 -0.92
C ASP A 57 -20.62 -4.22 -0.93
N MET A 58 -19.91 -4.03 0.19
CA MET A 58 -18.53 -4.50 0.35
C MET A 58 -18.40 -5.25 1.69
N ALA A 59 -18.10 -6.53 1.60
CA ALA A 59 -17.95 -7.39 2.76
C ALA A 59 -16.64 -7.12 3.55
N SER A 60 -16.66 -7.39 4.85
CA SER A 60 -15.46 -7.62 5.65
C SER A 60 -14.81 -8.95 5.30
N LEU A 61 -13.59 -9.18 5.82
CA LEU A 61 -12.94 -10.48 5.65
C LEU A 61 -13.77 -11.61 6.29
N ALA A 62 -14.27 -11.40 7.52
CA ALA A 62 -15.08 -12.39 8.21
C ALA A 62 -16.38 -12.72 7.46
N GLU A 63 -17.11 -11.71 6.95
CA GLU A 63 -18.32 -11.91 6.14
C GLU A 63 -17.98 -12.70 4.86
N ARG A 64 -16.87 -12.35 4.18
CA ARG A 64 -16.45 -13.04 2.95
C ARG A 64 -16.05 -14.48 3.22
N LEU A 65 -15.32 -14.77 4.31
CA LEU A 65 -14.99 -16.14 4.70
C LEU A 65 -16.23 -16.95 5.06
N GLU A 66 -17.20 -16.35 5.75
CA GLU A 66 -18.49 -16.98 6.04
C GLU A 66 -19.26 -17.36 4.77
N GLU A 67 -19.33 -16.45 3.79
CA GLU A 67 -19.97 -16.70 2.49
C GLU A 67 -19.30 -17.85 1.72
N LEU A 68 -17.95 -17.84 1.66
CA LEU A 68 -17.18 -18.90 0.99
C LEU A 68 -17.39 -20.27 1.67
N CYS A 69 -17.41 -20.28 3.01
CA CYS A 69 -17.68 -21.50 3.77
C CYS A 69 -19.10 -22.05 3.49
N ARG A 70 -20.13 -21.19 3.50
CA ARG A 70 -21.52 -21.60 3.17
C ARG A 70 -21.64 -22.07 1.72
N ALA A 71 -20.86 -21.50 0.82
CA ALA A 71 -20.79 -21.93 -0.58
C ALA A 71 -20.05 -23.27 -0.76
N GLY A 72 -19.45 -23.85 0.31
CA GLY A 72 -18.74 -25.12 0.27
C GLY A 72 -17.33 -25.03 -0.33
N VAL A 73 -16.72 -23.84 -0.39
CA VAL A 73 -15.31 -23.67 -0.73
C VAL A 73 -14.46 -24.32 0.37
N ARG A 74 -13.42 -25.07 -0.03
CA ARG A 74 -12.57 -25.82 0.92
C ARG A 74 -11.17 -25.21 1.07
N GLU A 75 -10.71 -24.48 0.05
CA GLU A 75 -9.38 -23.88 0.02
C GLU A 75 -9.49 -22.38 -0.21
N VAL A 76 -8.93 -21.59 0.70
CA VAL A 76 -8.98 -20.13 0.66
C VAL A 76 -7.58 -19.55 0.91
N TYR A 77 -7.21 -18.60 0.09
CA TYR A 77 -5.97 -17.85 0.16
C TYR A 77 -6.29 -16.36 0.33
N VAL A 78 -5.90 -15.77 1.44
CA VAL A 78 -6.17 -14.36 1.75
C VAL A 78 -4.92 -13.55 1.41
N GLN A 79 -4.98 -12.71 0.37
CA GLN A 79 -3.89 -11.81 0.01
C GLN A 79 -4.20 -10.39 0.48
N PRO A 80 -3.48 -9.87 1.50
CA PRO A 80 -3.60 -8.48 1.91
C PRO A 80 -2.96 -7.55 0.88
N THR A 81 -3.58 -6.39 0.66
CA THR A 81 -2.98 -5.30 -0.13
C THR A 81 -2.27 -4.27 0.75
N HIS A 82 -2.24 -4.49 2.05
CA HIS A 82 -1.56 -3.64 3.02
C HIS A 82 -0.07 -3.50 2.67
N LEU A 83 0.45 -2.28 2.80
CA LEU A 83 1.87 -2.03 2.49
C LEU A 83 2.78 -2.57 3.59
N THR A 84 2.36 -2.44 4.84
CA THR A 84 3.19 -2.75 6.00
C THR A 84 2.46 -3.67 6.98
N PRO A 85 3.16 -4.52 7.73
CA PRO A 85 2.59 -5.18 8.89
C PRO A 85 2.25 -4.12 9.96
N GLY A 86 1.13 -4.31 10.67
CA GLY A 86 0.66 -3.41 11.70
C GLY A 86 -0.68 -3.85 12.26
N GLU A 87 -1.27 -3.02 13.12
CA GLU A 87 -2.50 -3.37 13.85
C GLU A 87 -3.65 -3.82 12.93
N GLU A 88 -3.81 -3.18 11.78
CA GLU A 88 -4.87 -3.53 10.84
C GLU A 88 -4.65 -4.95 10.26
N TYR A 89 -3.41 -5.28 9.88
CA TYR A 89 -3.05 -6.62 9.41
C TYR A 89 -3.19 -7.66 10.53
N GLU A 90 -2.66 -7.37 11.72
CA GLU A 90 -2.65 -8.30 12.85
C GLU A 90 -4.07 -8.55 13.37
N ASN A 91 -4.87 -7.49 13.56
CA ASN A 91 -6.16 -7.58 14.23
C ASN A 91 -7.34 -7.83 13.28
N LYS A 92 -7.27 -7.35 12.03
CA LYS A 92 -8.38 -7.43 11.07
C LYS A 92 -8.17 -8.47 9.97
N ILE A 93 -6.95 -9.02 9.84
CA ILE A 93 -6.69 -10.04 8.84
C ILE A 93 -6.27 -11.34 9.52
N LEU A 94 -5.17 -11.35 10.26
CA LEU A 94 -4.67 -12.58 10.88
C LEU A 94 -5.67 -13.16 11.90
N LYS A 95 -6.15 -12.36 12.86
CA LYS A 95 -7.10 -12.83 13.89
C LYS A 95 -8.46 -13.23 13.30
N GLU A 96 -8.97 -12.48 12.32
CA GLU A 96 -10.23 -12.83 11.66
C GLU A 96 -10.07 -14.15 10.88
N ALA A 97 -8.97 -14.34 10.14
CA ALA A 97 -8.70 -15.59 9.43
C ALA A 97 -8.52 -16.76 10.38
N GLU A 98 -7.78 -16.59 11.49
CA GLU A 98 -7.57 -17.63 12.51
C GLU A 98 -8.88 -18.17 13.05
N ALA A 99 -9.89 -17.32 13.28
CA ALA A 99 -11.22 -17.72 13.74
C ALA A 99 -11.95 -18.67 12.76
N PHE A 100 -11.55 -18.71 11.50
CA PHE A 100 -12.11 -19.57 10.47
C PHE A 100 -11.22 -20.77 10.10
N SER A 101 -10.04 -20.92 10.70
CA SER A 101 -9.04 -21.92 10.31
C SER A 101 -9.56 -23.35 10.29
N SER A 102 -10.43 -23.73 11.24
CA SER A 102 -11.02 -25.06 11.30
C SER A 102 -12.18 -25.32 10.32
N ARG A 103 -12.61 -24.30 9.57
CA ARG A 103 -13.75 -24.37 8.66
C ARG A 103 -13.37 -24.64 7.21
N PHE A 104 -12.07 -24.55 6.90
CA PHE A 104 -11.51 -24.83 5.58
C PHE A 104 -10.46 -25.95 5.68
N ASP A 105 -10.24 -26.66 4.58
CA ASP A 105 -9.15 -27.64 4.51
C ASP A 105 -7.80 -26.92 4.38
N VAL A 106 -7.81 -25.78 3.67
CA VAL A 106 -6.69 -24.86 3.55
C VAL A 106 -7.20 -23.42 3.74
N LEU A 107 -6.64 -22.73 4.72
CA LEU A 107 -6.79 -21.27 4.86
C LEU A 107 -5.42 -20.70 5.13
N LYS A 108 -4.85 -20.04 4.12
CA LYS A 108 -3.55 -19.38 4.23
C LYS A 108 -3.71 -17.86 4.09
N VAL A 109 -2.92 -17.11 4.87
CA VAL A 109 -2.88 -15.65 4.82
C VAL A 109 -1.51 -15.22 4.33
N GLY A 110 -1.50 -14.42 3.25
CA GLY A 110 -0.31 -13.82 2.69
C GLY A 110 0.23 -12.64 3.50
N GLU A 111 1.44 -12.24 3.16
CA GLU A 111 2.16 -11.16 3.82
C GLU A 111 1.83 -9.79 3.18
N PRO A 112 1.89 -8.67 3.94
CA PRO A 112 1.92 -7.32 3.38
C PRO A 112 3.07 -7.12 2.40
N VAL A 113 3.06 -6.01 1.64
CA VAL A 113 4.09 -5.75 0.62
C VAL A 113 5.49 -5.68 1.24
N PHE A 114 5.66 -4.83 2.25
CA PHE A 114 6.94 -4.63 2.93
C PHE A 114 7.00 -5.46 4.23
N PHE A 115 7.10 -6.77 4.10
CA PHE A 115 7.10 -7.70 5.24
C PHE A 115 8.52 -8.17 5.59
N ARG A 116 9.30 -8.57 4.58
CA ARG A 116 10.64 -9.11 4.76
C ARG A 116 11.70 -8.05 4.45
N ALA A 117 12.69 -7.95 5.32
CA ALA A 117 13.83 -7.06 5.17
C ALA A 117 15.11 -7.83 5.55
N ASP A 118 15.41 -8.90 4.81
CA ASP A 118 16.45 -9.86 5.16
C ASP A 118 17.68 -9.84 4.23
N GLY A 119 17.68 -8.98 3.20
CA GLY A 119 18.76 -8.86 2.25
C GLY A 119 18.91 -10.04 1.27
N THR A 120 17.94 -10.95 1.24
CA THR A 120 17.90 -12.08 0.29
C THR A 120 17.20 -11.69 -1.02
N GLU A 121 17.08 -12.63 -1.95
CA GLU A 121 16.29 -12.47 -3.19
C GLU A 121 14.81 -12.15 -2.93
N ASN A 122 14.31 -12.45 -1.73
CA ASN A 122 12.96 -12.18 -1.29
C ASN A 122 12.85 -10.93 -0.39
N ASP A 123 13.83 -10.04 -0.44
CA ASP A 123 13.80 -8.78 0.30
C ASP A 123 12.72 -7.86 -0.27
N ASP A 124 11.60 -7.81 0.42
CA ASP A 124 10.43 -7.03 0.04
C ASP A 124 10.72 -5.51 0.02
N ILE A 125 11.67 -5.03 0.84
CA ILE A 125 12.06 -3.61 0.89
C ILE A 125 12.77 -3.22 -0.40
N ALA A 126 13.81 -3.96 -0.78
CA ALA A 126 14.56 -3.71 -2.02
C ALA A 126 13.65 -3.83 -3.24
N HIS A 127 12.86 -4.91 -3.31
CA HIS A 127 11.96 -5.18 -4.43
C HIS A 127 10.90 -4.09 -4.58
N GLY A 128 10.24 -3.71 -3.49
CA GLY A 128 9.23 -2.66 -3.51
C GLY A 128 9.82 -1.29 -3.87
N LEU A 129 11.00 -0.96 -3.35
CA LEU A 129 11.70 0.29 -3.68
C LEU A 129 12.06 0.35 -5.17
N ALA A 130 12.60 -0.73 -5.74
CA ALA A 130 12.90 -0.82 -7.16
C ALA A 130 11.66 -0.67 -8.04
N ALA A 131 10.53 -1.31 -7.66
CA ALA A 131 9.26 -1.18 -8.38
C ALA A 131 8.71 0.26 -8.34
N ILE A 132 8.84 0.94 -7.21
CA ILE A 132 8.45 2.35 -7.07
C ILE A 132 9.35 3.22 -7.93
N PHE A 133 10.67 3.13 -7.74
CA PHE A 133 11.66 3.96 -8.42
C PHE A 133 11.56 3.84 -9.95
N SER A 134 11.47 2.62 -10.48
CA SER A 134 11.34 2.38 -11.92
C SER A 134 10.04 2.95 -12.53
N SER A 135 9.02 3.19 -11.73
CA SER A 135 7.71 3.70 -12.15
C SER A 135 7.56 5.21 -12.00
N LEU A 136 8.51 5.89 -11.33
CA LEU A 136 8.54 7.34 -11.20
C LEU A 136 9.16 7.96 -12.45
N ALA A 137 8.53 9.01 -12.97
CA ALA A 137 9.06 9.76 -14.10
C ALA A 137 9.95 10.92 -13.58
N ALA A 138 10.97 10.58 -12.78
CA ALA A 138 11.93 11.56 -12.28
C ALA A 138 12.78 12.13 -13.42
N GLN A 139 13.17 13.40 -13.30
CA GLN A 139 14.06 14.10 -14.23
C GLN A 139 15.47 14.13 -13.63
N GLU A 140 16.47 14.29 -14.49
CA GLU A 140 17.85 14.47 -14.04
C GLU A 140 17.95 15.67 -13.08
N GLY A 141 18.61 15.50 -11.92
CA GLY A 141 18.74 16.51 -10.87
C GLY A 141 17.44 16.81 -10.13
N GLU A 142 16.50 15.87 -10.06
CA GLU A 142 15.37 15.90 -9.15
C GLU A 142 15.60 14.95 -7.97
N GLU A 143 15.42 15.46 -6.76
CA GLU A 143 15.21 14.62 -5.58
C GLU A 143 13.78 14.12 -5.52
N MET A 144 13.57 12.87 -5.10
CA MET A 144 12.24 12.29 -4.99
C MET A 144 11.82 12.21 -3.53
N VAL A 145 10.68 12.81 -3.20
CA VAL A 145 10.05 12.66 -1.89
C VAL A 145 8.85 11.73 -2.00
N LEU A 146 8.93 10.59 -1.31
CA LEU A 146 7.86 9.59 -1.24
C LEU A 146 7.15 9.71 0.10
N LEU A 147 5.85 10.03 0.06
CA LEU A 147 5.09 10.37 1.25
C LEU A 147 4.12 9.24 1.63
N GLY A 148 4.44 8.55 2.72
CA GLY A 148 3.60 7.53 3.35
C GLY A 148 2.63 8.11 4.37
N HIS A 149 1.73 7.26 4.89
CA HIS A 149 0.76 7.70 5.88
C HIS A 149 1.42 7.96 7.24
N GLY A 150 2.28 7.04 7.68
CA GLY A 150 2.78 7.02 9.07
C GLY A 150 1.75 6.42 10.03
N SER A 151 2.05 6.50 11.32
CA SER A 151 1.18 6.03 12.41
C SER A 151 1.19 7.01 13.58
N PRO A 152 0.03 7.46 14.08
CA PRO A 152 -0.03 8.37 15.22
C PRO A 152 0.31 7.71 16.56
N HIS A 153 0.29 6.37 16.63
CA HIS A 153 0.38 5.64 17.89
C HIS A 153 1.61 4.75 18.03
N ARG A 154 2.17 4.27 16.93
CA ARG A 154 3.30 3.34 16.93
C ARG A 154 4.18 3.61 15.71
N HIS A 155 5.45 3.88 15.96
CA HIS A 155 6.43 4.02 14.88
C HIS A 155 6.44 2.78 13.98
N ASN A 156 6.39 3.01 12.66
CA ASN A 156 6.47 1.95 11.67
C ASN A 156 7.90 1.88 11.10
N PRO A 157 8.68 0.83 11.44
CA PRO A 157 10.08 0.74 11.02
C PRO A 157 10.27 0.63 9.51
N VAL A 158 9.25 0.27 8.75
CA VAL A 158 9.33 0.10 7.28
C VAL A 158 9.76 1.39 6.59
N TYR A 159 9.31 2.56 7.07
CA TYR A 159 9.72 3.83 6.45
C TYR A 159 11.22 4.11 6.62
N ALA A 160 11.77 3.79 7.79
CA ALA A 160 13.20 3.90 8.05
C ALA A 160 14.01 2.88 7.22
N LEU A 161 13.52 1.65 7.10
CA LEU A 161 14.14 0.61 6.28
C LEU A 161 14.13 0.97 4.79
N LEU A 162 13.04 1.54 4.26
CA LEU A 162 12.99 2.04 2.90
C LEU A 162 14.01 3.16 2.67
N GLN A 163 14.14 4.09 3.63
CA GLN A 163 15.13 5.16 3.53
C GLN A 163 16.55 4.60 3.58
N GLN A 164 16.84 3.70 4.51
CA GLN A 164 18.15 3.06 4.60
C GLN A 164 18.53 2.37 3.29
N ARG A 165 17.62 1.60 2.71
CA ARG A 165 17.85 0.90 1.45
C ARG A 165 18.07 1.89 0.28
N ALA A 166 17.31 2.97 0.22
CA ALA A 166 17.51 4.01 -0.78
C ALA A 166 18.91 4.65 -0.66
N ASP A 167 19.38 4.88 0.56
CA ASP A 167 20.70 5.43 0.84
C ASP A 167 21.83 4.44 0.45
N GLU A 168 21.68 3.16 0.77
CA GLU A 168 22.62 2.09 0.40
C GLU A 168 22.75 1.93 -1.13
N GLU A 169 21.68 2.12 -1.86
CA GLU A 169 21.63 2.04 -3.33
C GLU A 169 22.00 3.38 -4.01
N GLY A 170 22.26 4.44 -3.24
CA GLY A 170 22.58 5.76 -3.76
C GLY A 170 21.43 6.42 -4.55
N LEU A 171 20.18 6.09 -4.23
CA LEU A 171 19.03 6.64 -4.90
C LEU A 171 18.68 8.03 -4.34
N PRO A 172 18.33 9.01 -5.19
CA PRO A 172 17.91 10.35 -4.76
C PRO A 172 16.47 10.33 -4.21
N VAL A 173 16.23 9.48 -3.20
CA VAL A 173 14.90 9.22 -2.62
C VAL A 173 14.89 9.57 -1.13
N HIS A 174 13.88 10.32 -0.73
CA HIS A 174 13.62 10.71 0.65
C HIS A 174 12.23 10.23 1.05
N ILE A 175 12.18 9.40 2.08
CA ILE A 175 10.92 8.89 2.62
C ILE A 175 10.41 9.85 3.69
N GLY A 176 9.13 10.25 3.57
CA GLY A 176 8.44 11.05 4.57
C GLY A 176 7.10 10.44 4.95
N VAL A 177 6.52 10.89 6.06
CA VAL A 177 5.20 10.47 6.54
C VAL A 177 4.30 11.66 6.82
N LEU A 178 2.99 11.47 6.64
CA LEU A 178 1.97 12.50 6.90
C LEU A 178 1.77 12.75 8.39
N GLU A 179 1.83 11.70 9.21
CA GLU A 179 1.65 11.79 10.65
C GLU A 179 2.86 12.45 11.30
N GLU A 180 2.69 13.69 11.80
CA GLU A 180 3.79 14.48 12.36
C GLU A 180 4.44 13.85 13.61
N ALA A 181 3.70 12.99 14.32
CA ALA A 181 4.20 12.24 15.47
C ALA A 181 5.08 11.05 15.11
N ASP A 182 5.06 10.61 13.85
CA ASP A 182 5.87 9.50 13.34
C ASP A 182 7.08 10.02 12.55
N VAL A 183 7.98 9.13 12.18
CA VAL A 183 9.22 9.44 11.46
C VAL A 183 9.38 8.54 10.23
N PRO A 184 10.04 9.04 9.17
CA PRO A 184 10.66 10.37 8.98
C PRO A 184 9.61 11.48 8.75
N ASN A 185 9.61 12.49 9.58
CA ASN A 185 8.70 13.64 9.46
C ASN A 185 9.23 14.71 8.48
N PHE A 186 8.44 15.76 8.28
CA PHE A 186 8.80 16.84 7.34
C PHE A 186 10.15 17.49 7.63
N ALA A 187 10.48 17.73 8.91
CA ALA A 187 11.74 18.39 9.26
C ALA A 187 12.96 17.52 8.90
N MET A 188 12.85 16.21 9.08
CA MET A 188 13.92 15.27 8.72
C MET A 188 14.12 15.19 7.21
N VAL A 189 13.03 15.18 6.43
CA VAL A 189 13.10 15.19 4.96
C VAL A 189 13.67 16.51 4.46
N LEU A 190 13.27 17.64 5.05
CA LEU A 190 13.79 18.97 4.69
C LEU A 190 15.31 19.06 4.92
N ASP A 191 15.81 18.60 6.08
CA ASP A 191 17.24 18.56 6.38
C ASP A 191 18.04 17.75 5.34
N ARG A 192 17.49 16.61 4.90
CA ARG A 192 18.11 15.79 3.85
C ARG A 192 18.14 16.49 2.50
N LEU A 193 17.04 17.12 2.10
CA LEU A 193 16.94 17.89 0.84
C LEU A 193 17.88 19.09 0.83
N GLU A 194 18.05 19.77 1.98
CA GLU A 194 19.00 20.87 2.08
C GLU A 194 20.45 20.39 1.94
N LYS A 195 20.78 19.22 2.45
CA LYS A 195 22.10 18.59 2.35
C LYS A 195 22.43 18.08 0.95
N SER A 196 21.44 17.67 0.16
CA SER A 196 21.67 17.23 -1.23
C SER A 196 22.12 18.39 -2.14
N GLY A 197 21.70 19.62 -1.81
CA GLY A 197 21.98 20.82 -2.60
C GLY A 197 21.07 21.03 -3.81
N GLU A 198 20.28 20.02 -4.19
CA GLU A 198 19.29 20.14 -5.27
C GLU A 198 18.06 20.93 -4.81
N LYS A 199 17.47 21.67 -5.75
CA LYS A 199 16.28 22.51 -5.47
C LYS A 199 15.03 22.03 -6.18
N ARG A 200 15.12 20.97 -6.98
CA ARG A 200 13.98 20.38 -7.69
C ARG A 200 13.56 19.10 -7.00
N VAL A 201 12.26 19.00 -6.71
CA VAL A 201 11.68 17.87 -5.99
C VAL A 201 10.51 17.28 -6.78
N LEU A 202 10.55 15.97 -7.01
CA LEU A 202 9.38 15.19 -7.40
C LEU A 202 8.71 14.66 -6.13
N LEU A 203 7.52 15.15 -5.81
CA LEU A 203 6.73 14.70 -4.67
C LEU A 203 5.68 13.68 -5.12
N ALA A 204 5.71 12.48 -4.55
CA ALA A 204 4.81 11.37 -4.92
C ALA A 204 4.29 10.61 -3.69
N PRO A 205 3.10 9.98 -3.77
CA PRO A 205 2.55 9.20 -2.66
C PRO A 205 3.21 7.82 -2.54
N LEU A 206 3.58 7.45 -1.33
CA LEU A 206 3.88 6.09 -0.88
C LEU A 206 2.60 5.50 -0.24
N LEU A 207 1.50 5.56 -0.99
CA LEU A 207 0.16 5.12 -0.60
C LEU A 207 -0.40 4.20 -1.68
N LEU A 208 -1.09 3.14 -1.27
CA LEU A 208 -1.67 2.19 -2.23
C LEU A 208 -2.79 2.81 -3.04
N ALA A 209 -3.69 3.56 -2.39
CA ALA A 209 -4.83 4.21 -3.01
C ALA A 209 -4.87 5.69 -2.64
N GLY A 210 -5.30 6.51 -3.59
CA GLY A 210 -5.46 7.95 -3.42
C GLY A 210 -6.78 8.30 -2.74
N GLY A 211 -6.77 9.43 -2.05
CA GLY A 211 -7.92 10.01 -1.40
C GLY A 211 -7.54 11.40 -0.92
N ARG A 212 -8.15 11.84 0.18
CA ARG A 212 -7.86 13.16 0.78
C ARG A 212 -6.36 13.37 1.02
N HIS A 213 -5.63 12.34 1.48
CA HIS A 213 -4.20 12.45 1.73
C HIS A 213 -3.39 12.85 0.49
N VAL A 214 -3.76 12.37 -0.70
CA VAL A 214 -3.08 12.77 -1.94
C VAL A 214 -3.51 14.15 -2.39
N THR A 215 -4.81 14.48 -2.32
CA THR A 215 -5.35 15.73 -2.87
C THR A 215 -5.14 16.93 -1.96
N HIS A 216 -5.12 16.76 -0.63
CA HIS A 216 -4.97 17.82 0.36
C HIS A 216 -3.60 17.80 1.02
N ASP A 217 -3.27 16.72 1.75
CA ASP A 217 -2.10 16.70 2.62
C ASP A 217 -0.78 16.67 1.82
N LEU A 218 -0.75 15.95 0.69
CA LEU A 218 0.41 15.93 -0.20
C LEU A 218 0.39 17.12 -1.18
N ALA A 219 -0.67 17.29 -1.97
CA ALA A 219 -0.71 18.11 -3.18
C ALA A 219 -1.58 19.37 -3.07
N GLY A 220 -2.21 19.62 -1.93
CA GLY A 220 -3.07 20.78 -1.69
C GLY A 220 -2.33 22.11 -1.75
N ASP A 221 -3.11 23.21 -1.84
CA ASP A 221 -2.58 24.57 -1.82
C ASP A 221 -2.57 25.18 -0.41
N GLU A 222 -3.12 24.45 0.56
CA GLU A 222 -3.12 24.85 1.96
C GLU A 222 -1.68 24.93 2.52
N PRO A 223 -1.40 25.89 3.41
CA PRO A 223 -0.04 26.07 3.97
C PRO A 223 0.52 24.83 4.67
N ALA A 224 -0.34 23.94 5.15
CA ALA A 224 0.05 22.71 5.85
C ALA A 224 0.40 21.56 4.91
N SER A 225 0.07 21.65 3.62
CA SER A 225 0.40 20.59 2.65
C SER A 225 1.92 20.45 2.46
N TRP A 226 2.38 19.24 2.18
CA TRP A 226 3.79 19.00 1.90
C TRP A 226 4.30 19.80 0.71
N LYS A 227 3.51 19.92 -0.37
CA LYS A 227 3.83 20.77 -1.51
C LYS A 227 4.10 22.21 -1.07
N SER A 228 3.15 22.84 -0.36
CA SER A 228 3.26 24.25 0.05
C SER A 228 4.40 24.48 1.03
N ARG A 229 4.64 23.55 1.93
CA ARG A 229 5.76 23.61 2.90
C ARG A 229 7.12 23.53 2.18
N LEU A 230 7.29 22.61 1.21
CA LEU A 230 8.51 22.50 0.40
C LEU A 230 8.72 23.75 -0.46
N GLN A 231 7.68 24.27 -1.10
CA GLN A 231 7.75 25.51 -1.88
C GLN A 231 8.14 26.70 -1.01
N LYS A 232 7.58 26.82 0.19
CA LYS A 232 7.95 27.84 1.17
C LYS A 232 9.42 27.73 1.60
N ALA A 233 9.95 26.52 1.66
CA ALA A 233 11.37 26.26 1.94
C ALA A 233 12.30 26.50 0.72
N GLY A 234 11.76 26.97 -0.41
CA GLY A 234 12.55 27.36 -1.60
C GLY A 234 12.77 26.24 -2.62
N PHE A 235 12.01 25.13 -2.54
CA PHE A 235 12.09 24.05 -3.53
C PHE A 235 11.09 24.26 -4.67
N SER A 236 11.49 23.88 -5.88
CA SER A 236 10.59 23.74 -7.03
C SER A 236 9.96 22.34 -6.98
N VAL A 237 8.64 22.27 -6.77
CA VAL A 237 7.94 20.99 -6.52
C VAL A 237 7.14 20.61 -7.75
N ARG A 238 7.46 19.46 -8.33
CA ARG A 238 6.65 18.74 -9.31
C ARG A 238 5.91 17.60 -8.64
N LEU A 239 4.69 17.33 -9.06
CA LEU A 239 3.83 16.31 -8.46
C LEU A 239 3.66 15.10 -9.39
N ASP A 240 3.85 13.90 -8.88
CA ASP A 240 3.28 12.68 -9.45
C ASP A 240 2.23 12.14 -8.46
N LYS A 241 0.95 12.39 -8.74
CA LYS A 241 -0.17 12.02 -7.85
C LYS A 241 -0.58 10.55 -7.96
N ARG A 242 0.02 9.78 -8.88
CA ARG A 242 -0.31 8.37 -9.05
C ARG A 242 0.11 7.59 -7.82
N THR A 243 -0.84 6.85 -7.27
CA THR A 243 -0.61 5.97 -6.12
C THR A 243 0.08 4.67 -6.54
N LEU A 244 0.52 3.88 -5.58
CA LEU A 244 1.20 2.61 -5.85
C LEU A 244 0.29 1.63 -6.60
N GLY A 245 -1.01 1.60 -6.27
CA GLY A 245 -1.98 0.75 -6.97
C GLY A 245 -2.19 1.11 -8.45
N GLU A 246 -1.88 2.35 -8.84
CA GLU A 246 -1.94 2.80 -10.25
C GLU A 246 -0.69 2.40 -11.06
N ARG A 247 0.37 1.88 -10.40
CA ARG A 247 1.65 1.54 -11.02
C ARG A 247 1.73 0.05 -11.33
N ALA A 248 1.79 -0.30 -12.61
CA ALA A 248 1.83 -1.72 -13.02
C ALA A 248 3.03 -2.47 -12.45
N ALA A 249 4.22 -1.81 -12.34
CA ALA A 249 5.39 -2.42 -11.72
C ALA A 249 5.15 -2.79 -10.26
N PHE A 250 4.43 -1.95 -9.51
CA PHE A 250 4.10 -2.22 -8.12
C PHE A 250 3.02 -3.30 -7.97
N ARG A 251 1.99 -3.30 -8.83
CA ARG A 251 0.94 -4.34 -8.79
C ARG A 251 1.48 -5.75 -9.04
N ARG A 252 2.56 -5.91 -9.80
CA ARG A 252 3.22 -7.21 -10.00
C ARG A 252 3.68 -7.86 -8.70
N ILE A 253 4.01 -7.07 -7.69
CA ILE A 253 4.38 -7.59 -6.35
C ILE A 253 3.23 -8.42 -5.76
N TYR A 254 1.98 -8.00 -5.91
CA TYR A 254 0.84 -8.77 -5.42
C TYR A 254 0.67 -10.09 -6.17
N MET A 255 0.93 -10.12 -7.48
CA MET A 255 0.92 -11.35 -8.26
C MET A 255 1.96 -12.35 -7.75
N GLU A 256 3.17 -11.88 -7.50
CA GLU A 256 4.28 -12.70 -6.98
C GLU A 256 3.98 -13.21 -5.57
N LYS A 257 3.39 -12.35 -4.70
CA LYS A 257 2.97 -12.76 -3.35
C LYS A 257 1.87 -13.83 -3.40
N VAL A 258 0.89 -13.71 -4.29
CA VAL A 258 -0.14 -14.74 -4.49
C VAL A 258 0.48 -16.04 -4.98
N HIS A 259 1.41 -16.01 -5.95
CA HIS A 259 2.13 -17.21 -6.40
C HIS A 259 2.87 -17.89 -5.25
N ARG A 260 3.58 -17.13 -4.41
CA ARG A 260 4.26 -17.69 -3.22
C ARG A 260 3.27 -18.26 -2.20
N LEU A 261 2.15 -17.58 -1.98
CA LEU A 261 1.12 -18.01 -1.03
C LEU A 261 0.48 -19.34 -1.41
N ILE A 262 0.24 -19.56 -2.71
CA ILE A 262 -0.37 -20.78 -3.23
C ILE A 262 0.66 -21.91 -3.32
N GLY A 263 1.87 -21.60 -3.78
CA GLY A 263 2.94 -22.58 -4.05
C GLY A 263 3.70 -23.08 -2.81
N GLY A 264 3.65 -22.35 -1.68
CA GLY A 264 4.24 -22.74 -0.39
C GLY A 264 3.21 -23.37 0.51
#